data_3a86544d51f38c1bd0dc782ca9f3ade9
#
_entry.id   3a86544d51f38c1bd0dc782ca9f3ade9
#
_cell.length_a   1.000
_cell.length_b   1.000
_cell.length_c   1.000
_cell.angle_alpha   90.00
_cell.angle_beta   90.00
_cell.angle_gamma   90.00
#
_symmetry.space_group_name_H-M   'P 1'
#
loop_
_entity.id
_entity.type
_entity.pdbx_description
1 polymer ?
#
loop_
_entity_poly.entity_id
_entity_poly.type
_entity_poly.pdbx_seq_one_letter_code
_entity_poly.pdbx_strand_id
1 'polypeptide(L)'
;MNRQPILQDDSVTLMPLRADEFEELLAVASDPLIWAQHPNPDRWKREIFRTYFDGALASEGAFMIRNIADRNAIGSTRFYDHDAEASEIKIGYTFFSRDQWGSGTNQRVKRLMLDHAFQYVRQVIFHVGAQNMRSRIAMQRLGAELIGEEEVAYFGEQPKTNVVFRITAP
;
A
#
# COMPACT_ATOMS: atom_id res chain seq x y z
N MET A 1 -2.83 11.72 -14.10
CA MET A 1 -3.48 10.49 -13.57
C MET A 1 -4.38 10.85 -12.39
N ASN A 2 -5.61 10.32 -12.33
CA ASN A 2 -6.41 10.35 -11.10
C ASN A 2 -5.81 9.34 -10.10
N ARG A 3 -5.31 9.80 -8.96
CA ARG A 3 -4.67 8.94 -7.94
C ARG A 3 -5.64 8.41 -6.89
N GLN A 4 -6.90 8.85 -6.91
CA GLN A 4 -7.94 8.39 -5.97
C GLN A 4 -9.25 8.03 -6.71
N PRO A 5 -9.20 7.15 -7.74
CA PRO A 5 -10.44 6.58 -8.30
C PRO A 5 -11.10 5.63 -7.30
N ILE A 6 -12.37 5.31 -7.49
CA ILE A 6 -12.96 4.13 -6.85
C ILE A 6 -12.58 2.92 -7.70
N LEU A 7 -11.91 1.95 -7.10
CA LEU A 7 -11.53 0.68 -7.74
C LEU A 7 -12.22 -0.46 -7.01
N GLN A 8 -12.76 -1.41 -7.75
CA GLN A 8 -13.45 -2.55 -7.14
C GLN A 8 -13.47 -3.79 -8.05
N ASP A 9 -13.58 -4.95 -7.43
CA ASP A 9 -13.96 -6.20 -8.06
C ASP A 9 -15.20 -6.79 -7.35
N ASP A 10 -15.39 -8.09 -7.39
CA ASP A 10 -16.49 -8.79 -6.72
C ASP A 10 -16.30 -8.97 -5.20
N SER A 11 -15.12 -8.71 -4.68
CA SER A 11 -14.72 -9.02 -3.30
C SER A 11 -14.30 -7.80 -2.50
N VAL A 12 -13.58 -6.86 -3.13
CA VAL A 12 -13.00 -5.69 -2.46
C VAL A 12 -13.29 -4.39 -3.21
N THR A 13 -13.39 -3.32 -2.44
CA THR A 13 -13.42 -1.95 -2.98
C THR A 13 -12.33 -1.11 -2.33
N LEU A 14 -11.69 -0.27 -3.14
CA LEU A 14 -10.74 0.77 -2.74
C LEU A 14 -11.44 2.12 -2.91
N MET A 15 -11.62 2.82 -1.82
CA MET A 15 -12.23 4.15 -1.81
C MET A 15 -11.22 5.20 -1.35
N PRO A 16 -11.25 6.43 -1.87
CA PRO A 16 -10.42 7.52 -1.35
C PRO A 16 -10.49 7.60 0.17
N LEU A 17 -9.34 7.59 0.85
CA LEU A 17 -9.26 7.68 2.30
C LEU A 17 -9.72 9.08 2.76
N ARG A 18 -10.56 9.14 3.79
CA ARG A 18 -11.13 10.37 4.32
C ARG A 18 -10.61 10.67 5.71
N ALA A 19 -10.58 11.95 6.07
CA ALA A 19 -10.09 12.41 7.36
C ALA A 19 -10.89 11.88 8.56
N ASP A 20 -12.18 11.62 8.37
CA ASP A 20 -13.07 11.09 9.42
C ASP A 20 -12.96 9.56 9.62
N GLU A 21 -12.13 8.86 8.83
CA GLU A 21 -11.95 7.42 8.89
C GLU A 21 -10.76 6.97 9.76
N PHE A 22 -10.14 7.88 10.51
CA PHE A 22 -8.96 7.57 11.33
C PHE A 22 -9.20 6.44 12.34
N GLU A 23 -10.27 6.53 13.12
CA GLU A 23 -10.56 5.53 14.17
C GLU A 23 -10.84 4.15 13.57
N GLU A 24 -11.55 4.11 12.45
CA GLU A 24 -11.87 2.86 11.77
C GLU A 24 -10.60 2.19 11.23
N LEU A 25 -9.72 2.97 10.59
CA LEU A 25 -8.48 2.42 10.04
C LEU A 25 -7.48 2.07 11.15
N LEU A 26 -7.41 2.84 12.23
CA LEU A 26 -6.61 2.52 13.41
C LEU A 26 -7.03 1.19 14.03
N ALA A 27 -8.31 0.91 14.10
CA ALA A 27 -8.81 -0.37 14.64
C ALA A 27 -8.23 -1.57 13.84
N VAL A 28 -8.10 -1.45 12.52
CA VAL A 28 -7.42 -2.46 11.69
C VAL A 28 -5.91 -2.50 11.96
N ALA A 29 -5.27 -1.33 12.04
CA ALA A 29 -3.82 -1.19 12.17
C ALA A 29 -3.27 -1.52 13.56
N SER A 30 -4.10 -1.57 14.60
CA SER A 30 -3.69 -1.70 16.00
C SER A 30 -3.18 -3.10 16.41
N ASP A 31 -3.20 -4.07 15.49
CA ASP A 31 -2.59 -5.38 15.70
C ASP A 31 -1.07 -5.30 15.44
N PRO A 32 -0.21 -5.46 16.47
CA PRO A 32 1.24 -5.35 16.31
C PRO A 32 1.83 -6.38 15.35
N LEU A 33 1.19 -7.53 15.14
CA LEU A 33 1.68 -8.57 14.24
C LEU A 33 1.59 -8.16 12.77
N ILE A 34 0.75 -7.18 12.41
CA ILE A 34 0.73 -6.60 11.06
C ILE A 34 2.09 -5.99 10.73
N TRP A 35 2.75 -5.37 11.70
CA TRP A 35 3.95 -4.56 11.53
C TRP A 35 5.25 -5.26 11.92
N ALA A 36 5.19 -6.50 12.43
CA ALA A 36 6.34 -7.20 13.03
C ALA A 36 7.55 -7.34 12.07
N GLN A 37 7.32 -7.44 10.76
CA GLN A 37 8.38 -7.50 9.74
C GLN A 37 8.58 -6.18 8.99
N HIS A 38 7.80 -5.16 9.32
CA HIS A 38 7.88 -3.86 8.68
C HIS A 38 9.09 -3.06 9.20
N PRO A 39 9.76 -2.21 8.39
CA PRO A 39 10.83 -1.32 8.87
C PRO A 39 10.44 -0.42 10.03
N ASN A 40 9.16 -0.08 10.14
CA ASN A 40 8.57 0.73 11.21
C ASN A 40 7.56 -0.11 12.00
N PRO A 41 8.01 -0.95 12.95
CA PRO A 41 7.18 -1.97 13.60
C PRO A 41 6.20 -1.39 14.64
N ASP A 42 6.30 -0.12 14.98
CA ASP A 42 5.48 0.55 15.99
C ASP A 42 4.20 1.21 15.43
N ARG A 43 3.91 1.05 14.16
CA ARG A 43 2.72 1.68 13.51
C ARG A 43 1.37 1.22 14.08
N TRP A 44 1.34 0.19 14.90
CA TRP A 44 0.13 -0.21 15.63
C TRP A 44 -0.21 0.75 16.78
N LYS A 45 0.75 1.58 17.23
CA LYS A 45 0.54 2.58 18.28
C LYS A 45 -0.16 3.80 17.70
N ARG A 46 -1.17 4.29 18.40
CA ARG A 46 -2.05 5.39 17.96
C ARG A 46 -1.28 6.63 17.51
N GLU A 47 -0.31 7.08 18.28
CA GLU A 47 0.49 8.27 17.99
C GLU A 47 1.38 8.10 16.74
N ILE A 48 1.94 6.90 16.56
CA ILE A 48 2.75 6.57 15.38
C ILE A 48 1.85 6.40 14.15
N PHE A 49 0.70 5.74 14.31
CA PHE A 49 -0.26 5.58 13.22
C PHE A 49 -0.85 6.91 12.77
N ARG A 50 -0.97 7.90 13.67
CA ARG A 50 -1.39 9.26 13.27
C ARG A 50 -0.46 9.84 12.22
N THR A 51 0.86 9.72 12.37
CA THR A 51 1.83 10.16 11.37
C THR A 51 1.64 9.44 10.02
N TYR A 52 1.43 8.12 10.06
CA TYR A 52 1.10 7.34 8.85
C TYR A 52 -0.18 7.86 8.17
N PHE A 53 -1.24 8.09 8.94
CA PHE A 53 -2.54 8.53 8.43
C PHE A 53 -2.49 9.94 7.86
N ASP A 54 -1.82 10.87 8.55
CA ASP A 54 -1.66 12.25 8.06
C ASP A 54 -0.86 12.27 6.75
N GLY A 55 0.20 11.46 6.63
CA GLY A 55 0.92 11.26 5.38
C GLY A 55 0.07 10.60 4.29
N ALA A 56 -0.89 9.74 4.68
CA ALA A 56 -1.83 9.14 3.75
C ALA A 56 -2.76 10.21 3.13
N LEU A 57 -3.34 11.07 3.96
CA LEU A 57 -4.18 12.17 3.49
C LEU A 57 -3.38 13.16 2.62
N ALA A 58 -2.19 13.55 3.07
CA ALA A 58 -1.33 14.49 2.36
C ALA A 58 -0.87 13.97 0.97
N SER A 59 -0.79 12.65 0.79
CA SER A 59 -0.40 12.04 -0.50
C SER A 59 -1.43 12.23 -1.60
N GLU A 60 -2.69 12.49 -1.27
CA GLU A 60 -3.82 12.53 -2.21
C GLU A 60 -3.87 11.29 -3.13
N GLY A 61 -3.47 10.15 -2.60
CA GLY A 61 -3.40 8.88 -3.34
C GLY A 61 -3.77 7.66 -2.49
N ALA A 62 -4.17 7.88 -1.22
CA ALA A 62 -4.46 6.81 -0.28
C ALA A 62 -5.90 6.31 -0.38
N PHE A 63 -6.06 5.01 -0.10
CA PHE A 63 -7.33 4.32 -0.12
C PHE A 63 -7.62 3.61 1.21
N MET A 64 -8.86 3.66 1.63
CA MET A 64 -9.47 2.67 2.50
C MET A 64 -9.83 1.44 1.66
N ILE A 65 -9.40 0.26 2.08
CA ILE A 65 -9.78 -1.01 1.46
C ILE A 65 -10.90 -1.63 2.30
N ARG A 66 -12.00 -1.97 1.65
CA ARG A 66 -13.16 -2.59 2.30
C ARG A 66 -13.52 -3.91 1.63
N ASN A 67 -13.97 -4.83 2.43
CA ASN A 67 -14.62 -6.04 1.94
C ASN A 67 -16.04 -5.67 1.43
N ILE A 68 -16.43 -6.16 0.27
CA ILE A 68 -17.76 -5.86 -0.30
C ILE A 68 -18.89 -6.53 0.47
N ALA A 69 -18.68 -7.75 0.97
CA ALA A 69 -19.72 -8.55 1.60
C ALA A 69 -20.30 -7.90 2.87
N ASP A 70 -19.43 -7.32 3.72
CA ASP A 70 -19.83 -6.75 5.02
C ASP A 70 -19.46 -5.27 5.17
N ARG A 71 -18.80 -4.67 4.16
CA ARG A 71 -18.31 -3.28 4.11
C ARG A 71 -17.27 -2.94 5.18
N ASN A 72 -16.74 -3.92 5.90
CA ASN A 72 -15.72 -3.70 6.91
C ASN A 72 -14.42 -3.21 6.28
N ALA A 73 -13.74 -2.27 6.96
CA ALA A 73 -12.39 -1.87 6.63
C ALA A 73 -11.45 -3.05 6.88
N ILE A 74 -10.62 -3.38 5.89
CA ILE A 74 -9.67 -4.50 5.96
C ILE A 74 -8.23 -4.07 5.73
N GLY A 75 -7.97 -2.81 5.43
CA GLY A 75 -6.62 -2.29 5.23
C GLY A 75 -6.57 -0.97 4.51
N SER A 76 -5.36 -0.61 4.08
CA SER A 76 -5.10 0.60 3.31
C SER A 76 -3.95 0.37 2.33
N THR A 77 -3.89 1.20 1.31
CA THR A 77 -2.81 1.26 0.31
C THR A 77 -2.80 2.64 -0.30
N ARG A 78 -1.75 3.02 -1.05
CA ARG A 78 -1.73 4.31 -1.74
C ARG A 78 -0.91 4.30 -3.02
N PHE A 79 -1.28 5.19 -3.94
CA PHE A 79 -0.43 5.72 -4.99
C PHE A 79 0.37 6.91 -4.45
N TYR A 80 1.65 7.02 -4.82
CA TYR A 80 2.48 8.16 -4.43
C TYR A 80 3.62 8.35 -5.44
N ASP A 81 4.32 9.49 -5.38
CA ASP A 81 5.47 9.82 -6.21
C ASP A 81 5.22 9.55 -7.71
N HIS A 82 4.19 10.16 -8.28
CA HIS A 82 3.94 10.10 -9.72
C HIS A 82 4.96 10.94 -10.48
N ASP A 83 5.76 10.28 -11.30
CA ASP A 83 6.73 10.91 -12.20
C ASP A 83 6.25 10.74 -13.65
N ALA A 84 5.80 11.85 -14.26
CA ALA A 84 5.29 11.86 -15.61
C ALA A 84 6.40 11.73 -16.67
N GLU A 85 7.62 12.22 -16.38
CA GLU A 85 8.77 12.13 -17.30
C GLU A 85 9.31 10.69 -17.36
N ALA A 86 9.46 10.04 -16.19
CA ALA A 86 9.82 8.64 -16.10
C ALA A 86 8.67 7.68 -16.49
N SER A 87 7.46 8.21 -16.64
CA SER A 87 6.23 7.42 -16.87
C SER A 87 6.03 6.37 -15.78
N GLU A 88 6.12 6.81 -14.52
CA GLU A 88 6.21 5.96 -13.33
C GLU A 88 5.27 6.43 -12.22
N ILE A 89 4.77 5.49 -11.43
CA ILE A 89 4.12 5.75 -10.15
C ILE A 89 4.52 4.69 -9.12
N LYS A 90 4.53 5.07 -7.86
CA LYS A 90 4.76 4.12 -6.77
C LYS A 90 3.45 3.66 -6.13
N ILE A 91 3.42 2.38 -5.76
CA ILE A 91 2.35 1.79 -4.93
C ILE A 91 2.99 1.28 -3.64
N GLY A 92 2.43 1.67 -2.49
CA GLY A 92 2.98 1.26 -1.23
C GLY A 92 2.11 1.58 -0.02
N TYR A 93 2.75 1.61 1.15
CA TYR A 93 2.09 1.83 2.44
C TYR A 93 0.92 0.86 2.68
N THR A 94 1.02 -0.34 2.11
CA THR A 94 -0.05 -1.34 2.12
C THR A 94 0.00 -2.19 3.37
N PHE A 95 -1.12 -2.29 4.05
CA PHE A 95 -1.32 -3.28 5.10
C PHE A 95 -2.75 -3.82 5.06
N PHE A 96 -2.92 -5.00 5.63
CA PHE A 96 -4.21 -5.68 5.75
C PHE A 96 -4.37 -6.24 7.17
N SER A 97 -5.61 -6.34 7.62
CA SER A 97 -5.96 -7.16 8.77
C SER A 97 -5.48 -8.60 8.57
N ARG A 98 -5.10 -9.28 9.66
CA ARG A 98 -4.48 -10.62 9.56
C ARG A 98 -5.37 -11.71 8.99
N ASP A 99 -6.67 -11.59 9.15
CA ASP A 99 -7.65 -12.50 8.55
C ASP A 99 -7.65 -12.47 7.01
N GLN A 100 -7.09 -11.40 6.41
CA GLN A 100 -6.92 -11.28 4.97
C GLN A 100 -5.61 -11.91 4.45
N TRP A 101 -4.73 -12.34 5.33
CA TRP A 101 -3.47 -12.94 4.91
C TRP A 101 -3.68 -14.32 4.30
N GLY A 102 -3.03 -14.57 3.15
CA GLY A 102 -3.16 -15.82 2.43
C GLY A 102 -4.46 -16.01 1.66
N SER A 103 -5.40 -15.05 1.73
CA SER A 103 -6.70 -15.11 1.04
C SER A 103 -6.66 -14.72 -0.44
N GLY A 104 -5.53 -14.16 -0.92
CA GLY A 104 -5.43 -13.57 -2.25
C GLY A 104 -5.86 -12.10 -2.34
N THR A 105 -6.37 -11.51 -1.25
CA THR A 105 -6.84 -10.11 -1.21
C THR A 105 -5.76 -9.13 -1.67
N ASN A 106 -4.50 -9.30 -1.22
CA ASN A 106 -3.42 -8.41 -1.64
C ASN A 106 -3.19 -8.44 -3.17
N GLN A 107 -3.26 -9.62 -3.80
CA GLN A 107 -3.11 -9.73 -5.25
C GLN A 107 -4.25 -9.04 -6.00
N ARG A 108 -5.49 -9.20 -5.53
CA ARG A 108 -6.67 -8.52 -6.10
C ARG A 108 -6.53 -7.00 -6.04
N VAL A 109 -6.21 -6.47 -4.86
CA VAL A 109 -5.98 -5.04 -4.64
C VAL A 109 -4.87 -4.52 -5.55
N LYS A 110 -3.73 -5.22 -5.61
CA LYS A 110 -2.62 -4.80 -6.48
C LYS A 110 -2.99 -4.85 -7.96
N ARG A 111 -3.74 -5.86 -8.40
CA ARG A 111 -4.20 -5.94 -9.79
C ARG A 111 -5.10 -4.76 -10.15
N LEU A 112 -6.10 -4.44 -9.34
CA LEU A 112 -6.95 -3.27 -9.53
C LEU A 112 -6.13 -1.97 -9.66
N MET A 113 -5.14 -1.80 -8.80
CA MET A 113 -4.27 -0.62 -8.84
C MET A 113 -3.37 -0.60 -10.09
N LEU A 114 -2.80 -1.74 -10.48
CA LEU A 114 -1.97 -1.87 -11.68
C LEU A 114 -2.78 -1.61 -12.95
N ASP A 115 -3.96 -2.20 -13.07
CA ASP A 115 -4.85 -2.02 -14.23
C ASP A 115 -5.24 -0.55 -14.40
N HIS A 116 -5.44 0.18 -13.28
CA HIS A 116 -5.67 1.62 -13.33
C HIS A 116 -4.38 2.38 -13.69
N ALA A 117 -3.25 2.09 -13.04
CA ALA A 117 -2.00 2.81 -13.25
C ALA A 117 -1.51 2.72 -14.70
N PHE A 118 -1.58 1.53 -15.31
CA PHE A 118 -1.10 1.29 -16.68
C PHE A 118 -1.91 1.98 -17.78
N GLN A 119 -3.02 2.63 -17.45
CA GLN A 119 -3.67 3.56 -18.36
C GLN A 119 -2.92 4.89 -18.50
N TYR A 120 -1.98 5.20 -17.60
CA TYR A 120 -1.30 6.48 -17.49
C TYR A 120 0.22 6.39 -17.47
N VAL A 121 0.79 5.29 -16.96
CA VAL A 121 2.23 5.10 -16.79
C VAL A 121 2.70 3.76 -17.38
N ARG A 122 4.00 3.68 -17.67
CA ARG A 122 4.60 2.46 -18.23
C ARG A 122 5.15 1.52 -17.17
N GLN A 123 5.42 2.03 -15.98
CA GLN A 123 5.97 1.22 -14.89
C GLN A 123 5.42 1.63 -13.53
N VAL A 124 5.34 0.64 -12.66
CA VAL A 124 4.95 0.81 -11.26
C VAL A 124 6.07 0.29 -10.38
N ILE A 125 6.46 1.10 -9.40
CA ILE A 125 7.54 0.81 -8.45
C ILE A 125 6.96 0.49 -7.07
N PHE A 126 7.62 -0.43 -6.38
CA PHE A 126 7.28 -0.82 -5.01
C PHE A 126 8.54 -0.77 -4.15
N HIS A 127 8.49 -0.04 -3.04
CA HIS A 127 9.50 -0.11 -1.99
C HIS A 127 9.04 -1.08 -0.91
N VAL A 128 9.86 -2.07 -0.60
CA VAL A 128 9.57 -3.10 0.40
C VAL A 128 10.74 -3.17 1.37
N GLY A 129 10.46 -3.11 2.67
CA GLY A 129 11.52 -3.25 3.68
C GLY A 129 12.37 -4.49 3.42
N ALA A 130 13.70 -4.35 3.44
CA ALA A 130 14.63 -5.42 3.07
C ALA A 130 14.40 -6.72 3.88
N GLN A 131 13.98 -6.59 5.15
CA GLN A 131 13.69 -7.72 6.05
C GLN A 131 12.23 -8.17 6.04
N ASN A 132 11.34 -7.48 5.29
CA ASN A 132 9.92 -7.82 5.22
C ASN A 132 9.68 -8.96 4.21
N MET A 133 10.01 -10.19 4.62
CA MET A 133 9.94 -11.37 3.74
C MET A 133 8.54 -11.65 3.22
N ARG A 134 7.51 -11.43 4.05
CA ARG A 134 6.12 -11.59 3.61
C ARG A 134 5.79 -10.68 2.42
N SER A 135 6.14 -9.41 2.50
CA SER A 135 5.92 -8.46 1.41
C SER A 135 6.79 -8.75 0.19
N ARG A 136 8.04 -9.19 0.39
CA ARG A 136 8.93 -9.60 -0.73
C ARG A 136 8.35 -10.78 -1.50
N ILE A 137 7.85 -11.81 -0.80
CA ILE A 137 7.19 -12.97 -1.42
C ILE A 137 5.93 -12.54 -2.16
N ALA A 138 5.14 -11.61 -1.60
CA ALA A 138 3.96 -11.09 -2.28
C ALA A 138 4.30 -10.38 -3.59
N MET A 139 5.41 -9.61 -3.65
CA MET A 139 5.88 -8.99 -4.89
C MET A 139 6.32 -10.03 -5.93
N GLN A 140 7.04 -11.07 -5.53
CA GLN A 140 7.43 -12.17 -6.43
C GLN A 140 6.21 -12.88 -7.03
N ARG A 141 5.18 -13.16 -6.20
CA ARG A 141 3.93 -13.77 -6.65
C ARG A 141 3.14 -12.87 -7.61
N LEU A 142 3.31 -11.56 -7.50
CA LEU A 142 2.71 -10.57 -8.39
C LEU A 142 3.46 -10.49 -9.74
N GLY A 143 4.64 -11.11 -9.84
CA GLY A 143 5.50 -11.06 -11.03
C GLY A 143 6.38 -9.82 -11.08
N ALA A 144 6.61 -9.15 -9.96
CA ALA A 144 7.47 -7.98 -9.89
C ALA A 144 8.94 -8.36 -9.97
N GLU A 145 9.71 -7.60 -10.77
CA GLU A 145 11.15 -7.72 -10.91
C GLU A 145 11.86 -6.98 -9.78
N LEU A 146 12.81 -7.63 -9.10
CA LEU A 146 13.70 -6.96 -8.15
C LEU A 146 14.77 -6.19 -8.92
N ILE A 147 14.80 -4.85 -8.77
CA ILE A 147 15.71 -3.99 -9.56
C ILE A 147 16.80 -3.30 -8.72
N GLY A 148 16.75 -3.37 -7.40
CA GLY A 148 17.77 -2.76 -6.56
C GLY A 148 17.37 -2.59 -5.11
N GLU A 149 18.16 -1.76 -4.41
CA GLU A 149 17.94 -1.35 -3.03
C GLU A 149 18.08 0.16 -2.92
N GLU A 150 17.28 0.78 -2.05
CA GLU A 150 17.32 2.22 -1.77
C GLU A 150 17.09 2.50 -0.29
N GLU A 151 17.70 3.59 0.20
CA GLU A 151 17.33 4.18 1.49
C GLU A 151 16.06 5.03 1.29
N VAL A 152 14.97 4.65 1.96
CA VAL A 152 13.67 5.33 1.83
C VAL A 152 13.28 5.95 3.16
N ALA A 153 13.00 7.25 3.16
CA ALA A 153 12.39 7.96 4.28
C ALA A 153 10.89 8.08 4.03
N TYR A 154 10.08 7.35 4.79
CA TYR A 154 8.63 7.52 4.77
C TYR A 154 8.23 8.80 5.53
N PHE A 155 7.07 9.34 5.21
CA PHE A 155 6.55 10.55 5.84
C PHE A 155 6.67 10.50 7.37
N GLY A 156 7.44 11.44 7.95
CA GLY A 156 7.65 11.55 9.39
C GLY A 156 8.48 10.42 10.03
N GLU A 157 9.15 9.57 9.24
CA GLU A 157 9.93 8.43 9.74
C GLU A 157 11.39 8.52 9.32
N GLN A 158 12.28 7.80 10.03
CA GLN A 158 13.70 7.75 9.69
C GLN A 158 13.93 6.88 8.44
N PRO A 159 14.95 7.18 7.61
CA PRO A 159 15.30 6.36 6.46
C PRO A 159 15.56 4.89 6.85
N LYS A 160 15.11 3.99 6.00
CA LYS A 160 15.32 2.53 6.13
C LYS A 160 15.67 1.94 4.78
N THR A 161 16.50 0.89 4.81
CA THR A 161 16.83 0.13 3.59
C THR A 161 15.61 -0.62 3.07
N ASN A 162 15.25 -0.37 1.83
CA ASN A 162 14.19 -1.07 1.10
C ASN A 162 14.75 -1.74 -0.15
N VAL A 163 14.20 -2.88 -0.49
CA VAL A 163 14.36 -3.46 -1.82
C VAL A 163 13.34 -2.85 -2.76
N VAL A 164 13.73 -2.63 -4.01
CA VAL A 164 12.92 -1.98 -5.04
C VAL A 164 12.46 -3.02 -6.04
N PHE A 165 11.14 -3.14 -6.20
CA PHE A 165 10.53 -3.96 -7.22
C PHE A 165 9.86 -3.11 -8.28
N ARG A 166 9.79 -3.64 -9.50
CA ARG A 166 9.17 -3.00 -10.66
C ARG A 166 8.21 -3.96 -11.36
N ILE A 167 7.09 -3.42 -11.83
CA ILE A 167 6.23 -4.07 -12.82
C ILE A 167 6.07 -3.10 -13.99
N THR A 168 6.29 -3.57 -15.21
CA THR A 168 6.07 -2.82 -16.45
C THR A 168 4.72 -3.15 -17.05
N ALA A 169 4.12 -2.19 -17.75
CA ALA A 169 2.91 -2.40 -18.54
C ALA A 169 3.14 -3.53 -19.57
N PRO A 170 2.13 -4.37 -19.83
CA PRO A 170 2.20 -5.42 -20.83
C PRO A 170 2.39 -4.90 -22.27
#